data_57c0624780c109be7a8422285c0de567
#
_entry.id   57c0624780c109be7a8422285c0de567
#
_cell.length_a   1.000
_cell.length_b   1.000
_cell.length_c   1.000
_cell.angle_alpha   90.00
_cell.angle_beta   90.00
_cell.angle_gamma   90.00
#
_symmetry.space_group_name_H-M   'P 1'
#
loop_
_entity.id
_entity.type
_entity.pdbx_description
1 polymer ?
#
loop_
_entity_poly.entity_id
_entity_poly.type
_entity_poly.pdbx_seq_one_letter_code
_entity_poly.pdbx_strand_id
1 'polypeptide(L)'
;MSERSESESRKLLGRLRDTMAEDAAGQTRLDKITHLIADSMGTEVCSIYLFRDAETLELCASEGLRADAVHKTRMRLGEGLVGRVAQRNAVINAADAPSAKGFRYMPETGEEIYSSFLGVPIQRLGEGMGVLVVQSKVAREYTADEIYALEVVAMVLAEMTELGAFVGEGAALRARHQNPALFRGTPVQEGTARGSVWLHEPRVVITNPVAEDPVAEKARLEQAMVQLRQTLDAMVTGVAAGEHEQLEILEAFRMFANSRGWMRRIEIDIDQGLSAEAAVEKEQSTARARMAQVADQYMRDRLHDLDDLSNR
;
A
#
# COMPACT_ATOMS: atom_id res chain seq x y z
N MET A 1 11.53 13.30 -22.34
CA MET A 1 10.39 12.37 -22.11
C MET A 1 10.02 12.29 -20.63
N SER A 2 10.97 12.47 -19.70
CA SER A 2 10.74 12.44 -18.25
C SER A 2 9.75 13.51 -17.73
N GLU A 3 9.93 14.77 -18.09
CA GLU A 3 9.10 15.90 -17.56
C GLU A 3 7.61 15.80 -17.93
N ARG A 4 7.25 15.16 -19.04
CA ARG A 4 5.86 15.02 -19.48
C ARG A 4 5.13 13.94 -18.68
N SER A 5 5.82 12.86 -18.34
CA SER A 5 5.33 11.74 -17.53
C SER A 5 5.14 12.15 -16.05
N GLU A 6 6.10 12.87 -15.46
CA GLU A 6 5.98 13.44 -14.12
C GLU A 6 4.78 14.38 -13.97
N SER A 7 4.49 15.18 -15.04
CA SER A 7 3.32 16.05 -15.08
C SER A 7 1.99 15.30 -15.11
N GLU A 8 1.93 14.13 -15.75
CA GLU A 8 0.71 13.32 -15.85
C GLU A 8 0.39 12.59 -14.55
N SER A 9 1.40 12.01 -13.90
CA SER A 9 1.23 11.37 -12.59
C SER A 9 0.75 12.35 -11.53
N ARG A 10 1.34 13.55 -11.48
CA ARG A 10 0.90 14.62 -10.55
C ARG A 10 -0.55 15.06 -10.81
N LYS A 11 -0.96 15.17 -12.09
CA LYS A 11 -2.33 15.52 -12.45
C LYS A 11 -3.32 14.45 -11.98
N LEU A 12 -2.97 13.17 -12.18
CA LEU A 12 -3.79 12.05 -11.69
C LEU A 12 -3.96 12.12 -10.18
N LEU A 13 -2.88 12.31 -9.43
CA LEU A 13 -2.92 12.41 -7.98
C LEU A 13 -3.73 13.62 -7.48
N GLY A 14 -3.59 14.77 -8.15
CA GLY A 14 -4.38 15.97 -7.84
C GLY A 14 -5.88 15.71 -8.02
N ARG A 15 -6.28 15.13 -9.16
CA ARG A 15 -7.69 14.76 -9.44
C ARG A 15 -8.19 13.68 -8.46
N LEU A 16 -7.35 12.73 -8.09
CA LEU A 16 -7.68 11.71 -7.09
C LEU A 16 -7.97 12.35 -5.73
N ARG A 17 -7.10 13.27 -5.26
CA ARG A 17 -7.31 14.03 -4.03
C ARG A 17 -8.64 14.78 -4.05
N ASP A 18 -8.94 15.48 -5.15
CA ASP A 18 -10.17 16.24 -5.29
C ASP A 18 -11.41 15.31 -5.24
N THR A 19 -11.35 14.15 -5.90
CA THR A 19 -12.41 13.11 -5.83
C THR A 19 -12.55 12.53 -4.41
N MET A 20 -11.46 12.41 -3.68
CA MET A 20 -11.48 11.94 -2.29
C MET A 20 -12.09 12.94 -1.33
N ALA A 21 -11.94 14.24 -1.59
CA ALA A 21 -12.52 15.32 -0.78
C ALA A 21 -14.03 15.47 -0.97
N GLU A 22 -14.62 14.87 -2.03
CA GLU A 22 -16.04 14.90 -2.26
C GLU A 22 -16.82 14.08 -1.23
N ASP A 23 -17.95 14.61 -0.76
CA ASP A 23 -18.89 13.87 0.09
C ASP A 23 -19.74 12.91 -0.78
N ALA A 24 -19.17 11.74 -1.10
CA ALA A 24 -19.81 10.71 -1.90
C ALA A 24 -19.89 9.38 -1.15
N ALA A 25 -20.94 8.60 -1.41
CA ALA A 25 -21.05 7.24 -0.88
C ALA A 25 -19.87 6.36 -1.37
N GLY A 26 -19.47 5.39 -0.54
CA GLY A 26 -18.29 4.57 -0.81
C GLY A 26 -18.25 3.94 -2.21
N GLN A 27 -19.35 3.35 -2.69
CA GLN A 27 -19.45 2.78 -4.03
C GLN A 27 -19.30 3.83 -5.14
N THR A 28 -20.04 4.94 -5.04
CA THR A 28 -19.94 6.04 -6.02
C THR A 28 -18.52 6.60 -6.10
N ARG A 29 -17.82 6.63 -4.98
CA ARG A 29 -16.41 7.08 -4.93
C ARG A 29 -15.49 6.09 -5.64
N LEU A 30 -15.66 4.77 -5.42
CA LEU A 30 -14.90 3.74 -6.14
C LEU A 30 -15.12 3.82 -7.65
N ASP A 31 -16.38 3.98 -8.08
CA ASP A 31 -16.72 4.09 -9.51
C ASP A 31 -16.10 5.34 -10.15
N LYS A 32 -16.11 6.49 -9.44
CA LYS A 32 -15.41 7.69 -9.90
C LYS A 32 -13.90 7.50 -10.00
N ILE A 33 -13.30 6.80 -9.04
CA ILE A 33 -11.86 6.53 -9.02
C ILE A 33 -11.47 5.61 -10.18
N THR A 34 -12.22 4.53 -10.44
CA THR A 34 -11.92 3.64 -11.57
C THR A 34 -12.02 4.36 -12.91
N HIS A 35 -13.06 5.20 -13.09
CA HIS A 35 -13.20 6.03 -14.29
C HIS A 35 -12.04 7.03 -14.45
N LEU A 36 -11.68 7.73 -13.38
CA LEU A 36 -10.58 8.69 -13.36
C LEU A 36 -9.23 8.05 -13.74
N ILE A 37 -8.94 6.85 -13.22
CA ILE A 37 -7.70 6.12 -13.50
C ILE A 37 -7.69 5.68 -14.97
N ALA A 38 -8.78 5.07 -15.46
CA ALA A 38 -8.89 4.63 -16.84
C ALA A 38 -8.67 5.79 -17.82
N ASP A 39 -9.33 6.92 -17.60
CA ASP A 39 -9.18 8.15 -18.40
C ASP A 39 -7.73 8.68 -18.37
N SER A 40 -7.15 8.78 -17.19
CA SER A 40 -5.80 9.36 -17.00
C SER A 40 -4.70 8.49 -17.56
N MET A 41 -4.85 7.16 -17.53
CA MET A 41 -3.88 6.21 -18.07
C MET A 41 -4.14 5.84 -19.53
N GLY A 42 -5.23 6.33 -20.13
CA GLY A 42 -5.64 6.00 -21.49
C GLY A 42 -5.85 4.50 -21.68
N THR A 43 -6.48 3.85 -20.70
CA THR A 43 -6.82 2.43 -20.70
C THR A 43 -8.33 2.26 -20.79
N GLU A 44 -8.79 1.16 -21.42
CA GLU A 44 -10.23 0.91 -21.55
C GLU A 44 -10.83 0.29 -20.28
N VAL A 45 -10.00 -0.30 -19.43
CA VAL A 45 -10.45 -0.92 -18.17
C VAL A 45 -9.61 -0.41 -17.01
N CYS A 46 -10.31 -0.09 -15.92
CA CYS A 46 -9.74 -0.03 -14.58
C CYS A 46 -10.66 -0.78 -13.62
N SER A 47 -10.11 -1.67 -12.80
CA SER A 47 -10.87 -2.51 -11.88
C SER A 47 -10.23 -2.57 -10.51
N ILE A 48 -11.06 -2.54 -9.47
CA ILE A 48 -10.64 -2.66 -8.07
C ILE A 48 -11.20 -3.96 -7.50
N TYR A 49 -10.30 -4.83 -7.10
CA TYR A 49 -10.61 -6.06 -6.37
C TYR A 49 -10.18 -5.90 -4.93
N LEU A 50 -11.06 -6.18 -3.98
CA LEU A 50 -10.76 -6.15 -2.55
C LEU A 50 -10.96 -7.54 -1.93
N PHE A 51 -10.19 -7.85 -0.89
CA PHE A 51 -10.38 -9.09 -0.16
C PHE A 51 -11.72 -9.08 0.57
N ARG A 52 -12.51 -10.13 0.34
CA ARG A 52 -13.75 -10.41 1.08
C ARG A 52 -13.47 -11.23 2.34
N ASP A 53 -12.51 -12.15 2.22
CA ASP A 53 -11.98 -12.98 3.30
C ASP A 53 -10.48 -13.22 3.06
N ALA A 54 -9.86 -14.10 3.84
CA ALA A 54 -8.42 -14.36 3.77
C ALA A 54 -7.93 -14.91 2.41
N GLU A 55 -8.81 -15.52 1.61
CA GLU A 55 -8.44 -16.22 0.38
C GLU A 55 -9.22 -15.76 -0.86
N THR A 56 -10.23 -14.91 -0.69
CA THR A 56 -11.16 -14.54 -1.78
C THR A 56 -11.14 -13.04 -2.03
N LEU A 57 -10.89 -12.67 -3.27
CA LEU A 57 -11.03 -11.32 -3.80
C LEU A 57 -12.41 -11.17 -4.47
N GLU A 58 -13.04 -10.00 -4.32
CA GLU A 58 -14.29 -9.62 -4.98
C GLU A 58 -14.06 -8.38 -5.84
N LEU A 59 -14.58 -8.36 -7.05
CA LEU A 59 -14.60 -7.18 -7.91
C LEU A 59 -15.57 -6.15 -7.32
N CYS A 60 -15.03 -5.07 -6.75
CA CYS A 60 -15.81 -4.04 -6.05
C CYS A 60 -16.18 -2.85 -6.95
N ALA A 61 -15.36 -2.53 -7.94
CA ALA A 61 -15.64 -1.48 -8.92
C ALA A 61 -14.92 -1.75 -10.23
N SER A 62 -15.48 -1.34 -11.33
CA SER A 62 -14.83 -1.43 -12.63
C SER A 62 -15.37 -0.39 -13.62
N GLU A 63 -14.44 0.27 -14.31
CA GLU A 63 -14.68 0.94 -15.57
C GLU A 63 -14.33 -0.04 -16.70
N GLY A 64 -15.16 -0.16 -17.71
CA GLY A 64 -14.89 -0.91 -18.94
C GLY A 64 -15.22 -2.41 -18.93
N LEU A 65 -15.34 -3.07 -17.77
CA LEU A 65 -15.91 -4.43 -17.67
C LEU A 65 -17.43 -4.38 -17.58
N ARG A 66 -18.06 -5.55 -17.71
CA ARG A 66 -19.52 -5.64 -17.59
C ARG A 66 -19.99 -5.20 -16.20
N ALA A 67 -20.92 -4.27 -16.15
CA ALA A 67 -21.44 -3.72 -14.89
C ALA A 67 -22.07 -4.78 -13.97
N ASP A 68 -22.67 -5.84 -14.56
CA ASP A 68 -23.27 -6.93 -13.82
C ASP A 68 -22.26 -7.91 -13.21
N ALA A 69 -20.96 -7.79 -13.52
CA ALA A 69 -19.86 -8.53 -12.90
C ALA A 69 -19.44 -7.94 -11.52
N VAL A 70 -19.69 -6.66 -11.31
CA VAL A 70 -19.36 -5.99 -10.03
C VAL A 70 -20.14 -6.64 -8.89
N HIS A 71 -19.46 -6.93 -7.77
CA HIS A 71 -19.93 -7.67 -6.59
C HIS A 71 -20.34 -9.13 -6.82
N LYS A 72 -20.18 -9.65 -8.06
CA LYS A 72 -20.45 -11.07 -8.37
C LYS A 72 -19.18 -11.84 -8.68
N THR A 73 -18.27 -11.23 -9.44
CA THR A 73 -17.00 -11.87 -9.79
C THR A 73 -16.11 -11.99 -8.56
N ARG A 74 -15.68 -13.23 -8.30
CA ARG A 74 -14.79 -13.57 -7.20
C ARG A 74 -13.64 -14.41 -7.70
N MET A 75 -12.46 -14.18 -7.15
CA MET A 75 -11.23 -14.91 -7.45
C MET A 75 -10.57 -15.39 -6.18
N ARG A 76 -10.00 -16.58 -6.20
CA ARG A 76 -9.18 -17.07 -5.09
C ARG A 76 -7.75 -16.52 -5.20
N LEU A 77 -7.09 -16.50 -4.07
CA LEU A 77 -5.66 -16.21 -4.00
C LEU A 77 -4.89 -17.16 -4.95
N GLY A 78 -4.04 -16.61 -5.82
CA GLY A 78 -3.30 -17.36 -6.83
C GLY A 78 -4.07 -17.69 -8.11
N GLU A 79 -5.36 -17.43 -8.18
CA GLU A 79 -6.22 -17.70 -9.33
C GLU A 79 -6.18 -16.55 -10.35
N GLY A 80 -5.88 -16.84 -11.60
CA GLY A 80 -5.74 -15.86 -12.65
C GLY A 80 -4.57 -14.89 -12.40
N LEU A 81 -4.48 -13.81 -13.18
CA LEU A 81 -3.45 -12.80 -12.98
C LEU A 81 -3.72 -11.98 -11.71
N VAL A 82 -4.97 -11.60 -11.46
CA VAL A 82 -5.38 -10.84 -10.28
C VAL A 82 -5.05 -11.58 -8.98
N GLY A 83 -5.47 -12.85 -8.86
CA GLY A 83 -5.18 -13.64 -7.67
C GLY A 83 -3.69 -13.87 -7.44
N ARG A 84 -2.88 -13.87 -8.52
CA ARG A 84 -1.42 -13.98 -8.43
C ARG A 84 -0.75 -12.69 -7.98
N VAL A 85 -1.25 -11.51 -8.40
CA VAL A 85 -0.81 -10.22 -7.84
C VAL A 85 -1.05 -10.21 -6.34
N ALA A 86 -2.26 -10.61 -5.91
CA ALA A 86 -2.62 -10.68 -4.50
C ALA A 86 -1.75 -11.68 -3.71
N GLN A 87 -1.52 -12.88 -4.27
CA GLN A 87 -0.73 -13.94 -3.61
C GLN A 87 0.74 -13.54 -3.42
N ARG A 88 1.32 -12.89 -4.45
CA ARG A 88 2.73 -12.48 -4.43
C ARG A 88 2.96 -11.15 -3.76
N ASN A 89 1.87 -10.39 -3.56
CA ASN A 89 1.91 -8.99 -3.15
C ASN A 89 2.91 -8.18 -4.00
N ALA A 90 2.86 -8.38 -5.31
CA ALA A 90 3.82 -7.84 -6.27
C ALA A 90 3.15 -7.52 -7.61
N VAL A 91 3.69 -6.52 -8.31
CA VAL A 91 3.22 -6.08 -9.62
C VAL A 91 3.32 -7.20 -10.66
N ILE A 92 2.31 -7.32 -11.50
CA ILE A 92 2.34 -8.10 -12.74
C ILE A 92 2.03 -7.13 -13.90
N ASN A 93 2.97 -7.03 -14.83
CA ASN A 93 2.86 -6.26 -16.07
C ASN A 93 2.98 -7.26 -17.24
N ALA A 94 1.91 -7.42 -18.02
CA ALA A 94 1.86 -8.35 -19.13
C ALA A 94 1.35 -7.67 -20.40
N ALA A 95 2.18 -7.61 -21.42
CA ALA A 95 1.83 -7.03 -22.71
C ALA A 95 0.76 -7.84 -23.46
N ASP A 96 0.76 -9.17 -23.24
CA ASP A 96 -0.22 -10.12 -23.77
C ASP A 96 -0.75 -11.00 -22.62
N ALA A 97 -1.81 -10.55 -22.02
CA ALA A 97 -2.41 -11.21 -20.85
C ALA A 97 -2.91 -12.63 -21.15
N PRO A 98 -3.57 -12.89 -22.30
CA PRO A 98 -4.01 -14.27 -22.64
C PRO A 98 -2.87 -15.27 -22.72
N SER A 99 -1.67 -14.85 -23.15
CA SER A 99 -0.48 -15.71 -23.22
C SER A 99 0.29 -15.79 -21.89
N ALA A 100 -0.06 -14.96 -20.92
CA ALA A 100 0.66 -14.90 -19.66
C ALA A 100 0.41 -16.15 -18.81
N LYS A 101 1.49 -16.68 -18.19
CA LYS A 101 1.39 -17.86 -17.32
C LYS A 101 0.39 -17.61 -16.19
N GLY A 102 -0.62 -18.44 -16.09
CA GLY A 102 -1.65 -18.38 -15.06
C GLY A 102 -2.82 -17.46 -15.41
N PHE A 103 -2.91 -16.98 -16.63
CA PHE A 103 -4.11 -16.31 -17.12
C PHE A 103 -5.33 -17.24 -16.95
N ARG A 104 -6.44 -16.69 -16.53
CA ARG A 104 -7.74 -17.36 -16.46
C ARG A 104 -8.81 -16.41 -16.95
N TYR A 105 -9.51 -16.83 -17.95
CA TYR A 105 -10.64 -16.09 -18.51
C TYR A 105 -11.87 -16.20 -17.60
N MET A 106 -12.53 -15.07 -17.36
CA MET A 106 -13.77 -14.95 -16.57
C MET A 106 -14.89 -14.46 -17.49
N PRO A 107 -15.75 -15.35 -18.00
CA PRO A 107 -16.77 -15.00 -19.02
C PRO A 107 -17.74 -13.90 -18.58
N GLU A 108 -17.99 -13.80 -17.28
CA GLU A 108 -18.88 -12.81 -16.71
C GLU A 108 -18.35 -11.37 -16.79
N THR A 109 -17.03 -11.17 -16.90
CA THR A 109 -16.40 -9.86 -16.95
C THR A 109 -16.40 -9.25 -18.34
N GLY A 110 -16.41 -10.05 -19.40
CA GLY A 110 -16.26 -9.61 -20.80
C GLY A 110 -14.85 -9.16 -21.13
N GLU A 111 -13.84 -9.73 -20.44
CA GLU A 111 -12.43 -9.33 -20.57
C GLU A 111 -11.70 -9.92 -21.78
N GLU A 112 -12.36 -10.76 -22.59
CA GLU A 112 -11.76 -11.44 -23.74
C GLU A 112 -11.20 -10.53 -24.83
N ILE A 113 -11.63 -9.28 -24.85
CA ILE A 113 -11.19 -8.29 -25.84
C ILE A 113 -9.94 -7.50 -25.42
N TYR A 114 -9.46 -7.70 -24.19
CA TYR A 114 -8.32 -6.95 -23.64
C TYR A 114 -7.05 -7.78 -23.70
N SER A 115 -6.00 -7.18 -24.26
CA SER A 115 -4.72 -7.85 -24.49
C SER A 115 -3.69 -7.56 -23.42
N SER A 116 -3.57 -6.32 -22.96
CA SER A 116 -2.58 -5.97 -21.93
C SER A 116 -3.18 -5.99 -20.53
N PHE A 117 -2.32 -6.25 -19.55
CA PHE A 117 -2.69 -6.29 -18.14
C PHE A 117 -1.58 -5.67 -17.28
N LEU A 118 -1.95 -4.72 -16.44
CA LEU A 118 -1.14 -4.27 -15.34
C LEU A 118 -1.95 -4.40 -14.05
N GLY A 119 -1.45 -5.20 -13.12
CA GLY A 119 -2.03 -5.35 -11.79
C GLY A 119 -1.03 -4.95 -10.71
N VAL A 120 -1.44 -4.09 -9.80
CA VAL A 120 -0.66 -3.66 -8.64
C VAL A 120 -1.38 -4.03 -7.35
N PRO A 121 -0.66 -4.45 -6.30
CA PRO A 121 -1.29 -4.78 -5.03
C PRO A 121 -1.76 -3.49 -4.32
N ILE A 122 -2.98 -3.51 -3.81
CA ILE A 122 -3.45 -2.56 -2.82
C ILE A 122 -3.00 -3.11 -1.47
N GLN A 123 -2.01 -2.47 -0.85
CA GLN A 123 -1.39 -2.96 0.37
C GLN A 123 -1.07 -1.82 1.34
N ARG A 124 -1.10 -2.16 2.62
CA ARG A 124 -0.65 -1.27 3.70
C ARG A 124 0.18 -2.04 4.69
N LEU A 125 1.31 -1.48 5.11
CA LEU A 125 2.25 -2.12 6.04
C LEU A 125 2.62 -3.57 5.62
N GLY A 126 2.71 -3.82 4.31
CA GLY A 126 2.99 -5.14 3.75
C GLY A 126 1.81 -6.12 3.73
N GLU A 127 0.66 -5.76 4.30
CA GLU A 127 -0.57 -6.56 4.22
C GLU A 127 -1.35 -6.22 2.96
N GLY A 128 -1.65 -7.23 2.15
CA GLY A 128 -2.48 -7.08 0.97
C GLY A 128 -3.94 -6.85 1.35
N MET A 129 -4.56 -5.82 0.81
CA MET A 129 -5.97 -5.48 0.97
C MET A 129 -6.78 -5.75 -0.31
N GLY A 130 -6.09 -5.82 -1.46
CA GLY A 130 -6.72 -6.02 -2.74
C GLY A 130 -5.76 -5.91 -3.91
N VAL A 131 -6.31 -5.69 -5.10
CA VAL A 131 -5.57 -5.50 -6.35
C VAL A 131 -6.24 -4.42 -7.18
N LEU A 132 -5.45 -3.47 -7.67
CA LEU A 132 -5.85 -2.49 -8.67
C LEU A 132 -5.33 -2.94 -10.03
N VAL A 133 -6.21 -2.98 -11.03
CA VAL A 133 -5.92 -3.50 -12.36
C VAL A 133 -6.27 -2.47 -13.42
N VAL A 134 -5.41 -2.34 -14.44
CA VAL A 134 -5.76 -1.68 -15.70
C VAL A 134 -5.49 -2.61 -16.88
N GLN A 135 -6.35 -2.54 -17.91
CA GLN A 135 -6.23 -3.36 -19.11
C GLN A 135 -6.50 -2.52 -20.36
N SER A 136 -5.86 -2.90 -21.47
CA SER A 136 -6.08 -2.26 -22.77
C SER A 136 -6.30 -3.32 -23.87
N LYS A 137 -7.06 -2.94 -24.91
CA LYS A 137 -7.26 -3.77 -26.09
C LYS A 137 -5.99 -3.93 -26.90
N VAL A 138 -5.11 -2.96 -26.80
CA VAL A 138 -3.82 -2.99 -27.51
C VAL A 138 -2.81 -3.74 -26.64
N ALA A 139 -2.13 -4.70 -27.23
CA ALA A 139 -1.00 -5.37 -26.59
C ALA A 139 0.13 -4.37 -26.37
N ARG A 140 0.42 -4.04 -25.14
CA ARG A 140 1.48 -3.12 -24.72
C ARG A 140 2.03 -3.47 -23.36
N GLU A 141 3.28 -3.16 -23.14
CA GLU A 141 3.89 -3.17 -21.82
C GLU A 141 3.78 -1.77 -21.21
N TYR A 142 3.34 -1.70 -19.96
CA TYR A 142 3.24 -0.43 -19.24
C TYR A 142 4.62 0.01 -18.78
N THR A 143 4.89 1.30 -18.88
CA THR A 143 6.17 1.90 -18.49
C THR A 143 6.36 1.92 -16.98
N ALA A 144 7.60 2.12 -16.53
CA ALA A 144 7.90 2.26 -15.11
C ALA A 144 7.12 3.41 -14.45
N ASP A 145 6.92 4.52 -15.17
CA ASP A 145 6.17 5.68 -14.67
C ASP A 145 4.67 5.38 -14.53
N GLU A 146 4.10 4.62 -15.47
CA GLU A 146 2.69 4.17 -15.39
C GLU A 146 2.48 3.18 -14.23
N ILE A 147 3.41 2.25 -14.05
CA ILE A 147 3.41 1.31 -12.91
C ILE A 147 3.45 2.09 -11.60
N TYR A 148 4.40 3.02 -11.49
CA TYR A 148 4.56 3.85 -10.30
C TYR A 148 3.30 4.66 -9.98
N ALA A 149 2.72 5.33 -10.99
CA ALA A 149 1.48 6.09 -10.81
C ALA A 149 0.35 5.21 -10.25
N LEU A 150 0.22 3.99 -10.77
CA LEU A 150 -0.79 3.05 -10.32
C LEU A 150 -0.50 2.52 -8.91
N GLU A 151 0.76 2.28 -8.55
CA GLU A 151 1.16 1.89 -7.19
C GLU A 151 0.83 2.99 -6.16
N VAL A 152 1.05 4.26 -6.51
CA VAL A 152 0.70 5.39 -5.63
C VAL A 152 -0.82 5.48 -5.43
N VAL A 153 -1.60 5.30 -6.50
CA VAL A 153 -3.06 5.23 -6.39
C VAL A 153 -3.49 4.05 -5.50
N ALA A 154 -2.87 2.89 -5.67
CA ALA A 154 -3.16 1.70 -4.86
C ALA A 154 -2.87 1.93 -3.37
N MET A 155 -1.80 2.67 -3.04
CA MET A 155 -1.49 3.07 -1.66
C MET A 155 -2.58 3.98 -1.08
N VAL A 156 -3.02 4.99 -1.84
CA VAL A 156 -4.12 5.89 -1.42
C VAL A 156 -5.42 5.11 -1.21
N LEU A 157 -5.73 4.15 -2.09
CA LEU A 157 -6.88 3.25 -1.93
C LEU A 157 -6.77 2.38 -0.68
N ALA A 158 -5.58 1.93 -0.31
CA ALA A 158 -5.35 1.15 0.90
C ALA A 158 -5.72 1.95 2.16
N GLU A 159 -5.30 3.22 2.27
CA GLU A 159 -5.68 4.12 3.35
C GLU A 159 -7.20 4.29 3.46
N MET A 160 -7.87 4.53 2.34
CA MET A 160 -9.32 4.69 2.29
C MET A 160 -10.06 3.42 2.68
N THR A 161 -9.55 2.26 2.31
CA THR A 161 -10.14 0.95 2.63
C THR A 161 -10.09 0.69 4.13
N GLU A 162 -8.99 1.01 4.79
CA GLU A 162 -8.86 0.86 6.24
C GLU A 162 -9.76 1.83 7.02
N LEU A 163 -9.93 3.07 6.55
CA LEU A 163 -10.86 4.04 7.14
C LEU A 163 -12.34 3.66 6.95
N GLY A 164 -12.64 2.55 6.26
CA GLY A 164 -14.00 2.08 6.02
C GLY A 164 -14.76 2.93 5.00
N ALA A 165 -14.07 3.78 4.24
CA ALA A 165 -14.67 4.69 3.27
C ALA A 165 -15.39 3.96 2.13
N PHE A 166 -15.10 2.67 1.90
CA PHE A 166 -15.67 1.85 0.83
C PHE A 166 -16.61 0.75 1.34
N VAL A 167 -16.78 0.62 2.65
CA VAL A 167 -17.65 -0.42 3.23
C VAL A 167 -19.08 0.10 3.20
N GLY A 168 -19.76 -0.10 2.08
CA GLY A 168 -21.20 -0.22 2.07
C GLY A 168 -21.59 -1.45 2.89
N GLU A 169 -22.85 -1.57 3.32
CA GLU A 169 -23.45 -2.51 4.29
C GLU A 169 -23.01 -4.01 4.27
N GLY A 170 -21.98 -4.37 3.53
CA GLY A 170 -21.37 -5.69 3.47
C GLY A 170 -20.15 -5.81 4.41
N ALA A 171 -20.37 -6.32 5.57
CA ALA A 171 -19.49 -6.56 6.73
C ALA A 171 -18.14 -7.30 6.50
N ALA A 172 -17.58 -7.34 5.30
CA ALA A 172 -16.56 -8.33 4.95
C ALA A 172 -15.11 -7.96 5.31
N LEU A 173 -14.74 -6.67 5.29
CA LEU A 173 -13.38 -6.27 5.69
C LEU A 173 -13.17 -6.30 7.21
N ARG A 174 -14.24 -6.16 8.00
CA ARG A 174 -14.19 -6.32 9.47
C ARG A 174 -13.99 -7.76 9.92
N ALA A 175 -14.27 -8.75 9.08
CA ALA A 175 -14.17 -10.17 9.45
C ALA A 175 -12.73 -10.65 9.68
N ARG A 176 -11.72 -10.00 9.08
CA ARG A 176 -10.30 -10.34 9.34
C ARG A 176 -9.89 -10.06 10.79
N HIS A 177 -10.56 -9.13 11.47
CA HIS A 177 -10.27 -8.73 12.85
C HIS A 177 -11.26 -9.27 13.89
N GLN A 178 -12.24 -10.09 13.49
CA GLN A 178 -13.27 -10.62 14.40
C GLN A 178 -13.04 -12.07 14.88
N ASN A 179 -11.94 -12.72 14.48
CA ASN A 179 -11.59 -13.99 15.09
C ASN A 179 -11.14 -13.73 16.53
N PRO A 180 -11.71 -14.44 17.52
CA PRO A 180 -11.28 -14.32 18.91
C PRO A 180 -9.79 -14.66 18.98
N ALA A 181 -8.96 -13.65 19.22
CA ALA A 181 -7.54 -13.84 19.38
C ALA A 181 -7.24 -14.32 20.79
N LEU A 182 -6.61 -15.48 20.91
CA LEU A 182 -6.10 -16.00 22.17
C LEU A 182 -4.63 -15.62 22.31
N PHE A 183 -4.34 -14.68 23.20
CA PHE A 183 -2.98 -14.33 23.55
C PHE A 183 -2.51 -15.14 24.75
N ARG A 184 -1.35 -15.78 24.66
CA ARG A 184 -0.69 -16.43 25.79
C ARG A 184 0.51 -15.58 26.20
N GLY A 185 0.47 -15.06 27.43
CA GLY A 185 1.59 -14.28 27.99
C GLY A 185 2.37 -15.11 29.00
N THR A 186 3.58 -14.65 29.33
CA THR A 186 4.35 -15.15 30.46
C THR A 186 3.89 -14.42 31.72
N PRO A 187 3.44 -15.11 32.78
CA PRO A 187 3.00 -14.46 34.01
C PRO A 187 4.23 -13.88 34.71
N VAL A 188 4.19 -12.58 34.99
CA VAL A 188 5.24 -11.87 35.72
C VAL A 188 4.85 -11.71 37.19
N GLN A 189 3.55 -11.65 37.50
CA GLN A 189 3.00 -11.56 38.84
C GLN A 189 1.68 -12.31 38.90
N GLU A 190 1.43 -12.98 40.03
CA GLU A 190 0.14 -13.63 40.30
C GLU A 190 -0.94 -12.60 40.58
N GLY A 191 -2.14 -12.82 40.05
CA GLY A 191 -3.29 -11.98 40.29
C GLY A 191 -4.20 -11.82 39.06
N THR A 192 -5.30 -11.09 39.27
CA THR A 192 -6.25 -10.73 38.23
C THR A 192 -6.36 -9.20 38.16
N ALA A 193 -6.23 -8.64 36.98
CA ALA A 193 -6.44 -7.21 36.74
C ALA A 193 -7.56 -7.00 35.70
N ARG A 194 -8.33 -5.92 35.88
CA ARG A 194 -9.34 -5.46 34.94
C ARG A 194 -9.05 -4.02 34.55
N GLY A 195 -9.05 -3.74 33.23
CA GLY A 195 -8.81 -2.40 32.73
C GLY A 195 -9.32 -2.23 31.29
N SER A 196 -9.27 -1.01 30.79
CA SER A 196 -9.51 -0.73 29.38
C SER A 196 -8.29 -1.17 28.55
N VAL A 197 -8.54 -1.79 27.41
CA VAL A 197 -7.46 -2.12 26.46
C VAL A 197 -7.02 -0.83 25.78
N TRP A 198 -5.74 -0.56 25.85
CA TRP A 198 -5.09 0.51 25.10
C TRP A 198 -4.14 -0.14 24.08
N LEU A 199 -4.44 0.01 22.80
CA LEU A 199 -3.53 -0.43 21.74
C LEU A 199 -2.41 0.60 21.61
N HIS A 200 -1.21 0.24 22.02
CA HIS A 200 -0.03 1.07 21.84
C HIS A 200 0.58 0.78 20.45
N GLU A 201 -0.12 1.19 19.43
CA GLU A 201 0.38 1.22 18.06
C GLU A 201 0.44 2.69 17.66
N PRO A 202 1.62 3.33 17.68
CA PRO A 202 1.76 4.67 17.15
C PRO A 202 1.57 4.58 15.62
N ARG A 203 0.36 4.89 15.17
CA ARG A 203 0.05 4.95 13.73
C ARG A 203 0.03 6.40 13.31
N VAL A 204 0.87 6.74 12.37
CA VAL A 204 0.77 8.01 11.67
C VAL A 204 -0.40 7.92 10.70
N VAL A 205 -1.43 8.73 10.91
CA VAL A 205 -2.55 8.82 9.98
C VAL A 205 -2.17 9.84 8.90
N ILE A 206 -2.03 9.36 7.67
CA ILE A 206 -1.74 10.21 6.51
C ILE A 206 -3.06 10.84 6.04
N THR A 207 -3.27 12.09 6.41
CA THR A 207 -4.47 12.84 6.01
C THR A 207 -4.37 13.41 4.60
N ASN A 208 -3.16 13.71 4.14
CA ASN A 208 -2.91 14.21 2.80
C ASN A 208 -1.73 13.48 2.16
N PRO A 209 -1.98 12.45 1.33
CA PRO A 209 -0.90 11.67 0.72
C PRO A 209 -0.21 12.36 -0.46
N VAL A 210 -0.76 13.48 -0.96
CA VAL A 210 -0.28 14.16 -2.17
C VAL A 210 0.44 15.46 -1.80
N ALA A 211 1.68 15.62 -2.28
CA ALA A 211 2.46 16.85 -2.10
C ALA A 211 1.91 17.99 -2.97
N GLU A 212 1.67 19.15 -2.37
CA GLU A 212 1.41 20.38 -3.12
C GLU A 212 2.72 21.00 -3.65
N ASP A 213 3.76 20.95 -2.84
CA ASP A 213 5.11 21.44 -3.16
C ASP A 213 6.18 20.40 -2.75
N PRO A 214 6.75 19.65 -3.70
CA PRO A 214 7.79 18.67 -3.41
C PRO A 214 9.05 19.26 -2.78
N VAL A 215 9.37 20.52 -3.04
CA VAL A 215 10.55 21.16 -2.44
C VAL A 215 10.31 21.40 -0.95
N ALA A 216 9.12 21.89 -0.59
CA ALA A 216 8.73 22.07 0.80
C ALA A 216 8.67 20.72 1.53
N GLU A 217 8.14 19.67 0.91
CA GLU A 217 8.07 18.32 1.50
C GLU A 217 9.46 17.72 1.75
N LYS A 218 10.40 17.86 0.82
CA LYS A 218 11.79 17.44 1.05
C LYS A 218 12.45 18.19 2.19
N ALA A 219 12.20 19.51 2.30
CA ALA A 219 12.73 20.29 3.41
C ALA A 219 12.15 19.83 4.76
N ARG A 220 10.86 19.49 4.82
CA ARG A 220 10.21 18.89 6.01
C ARG A 220 10.84 17.53 6.36
N LEU A 221 11.03 16.66 5.37
CA LEU A 221 11.69 15.37 5.56
C LEU A 221 13.10 15.54 6.12
N GLU A 222 13.90 16.42 5.53
CA GLU A 222 15.27 16.68 6.00
C GLU A 222 15.29 17.17 7.44
N GLN A 223 14.40 18.11 7.79
CA GLN A 223 14.26 18.62 9.15
C GLN A 223 13.87 17.49 10.13
N ALA A 224 12.89 16.66 9.80
CA ALA A 224 12.48 15.52 10.61
C ALA A 224 13.64 14.52 10.81
N MET A 225 14.39 14.23 9.76
CA MET A 225 15.55 13.33 9.82
C MET A 225 16.69 13.88 10.66
N VAL A 226 16.93 15.19 10.65
CA VAL A 226 17.90 15.83 11.54
C VAL A 226 17.47 15.67 13.00
N GLN A 227 16.21 15.93 13.32
CA GLN A 227 15.66 15.77 14.68
C GLN A 227 15.72 14.31 15.14
N LEU A 228 15.36 13.36 14.26
CA LEU A 228 15.42 11.93 14.55
C LEU A 228 16.85 11.48 14.89
N ARG A 229 17.84 11.89 14.08
CA ARG A 229 19.27 11.55 14.33
C ARG A 229 19.76 12.13 15.64
N GLN A 230 19.42 13.39 15.95
CA GLN A 230 19.77 14.01 17.23
C GLN A 230 19.15 13.26 18.42
N THR A 231 17.90 12.86 18.29
CA THR A 231 17.19 12.09 19.33
C THR A 231 17.85 10.71 19.53
N LEU A 232 18.19 10.01 18.45
CA LEU A 232 18.86 8.70 18.51
C LEU A 232 20.27 8.83 19.12
N ASP A 233 21.03 9.85 18.75
CA ASP A 233 22.36 10.09 19.32
C ASP A 233 22.28 10.41 20.83
N ALA A 234 21.28 11.15 21.25
CA ALA A 234 21.04 11.42 22.67
C ALA A 234 20.64 10.14 23.42
N MET A 235 19.78 9.29 22.84
CA MET A 235 19.41 8.01 23.44
C MET A 235 20.62 7.06 23.57
N VAL A 236 21.44 6.91 22.53
CA VAL A 236 22.66 6.09 22.55
C VAL A 236 23.61 6.57 23.66
N THR A 237 23.77 7.89 23.82
CA THR A 237 24.64 8.48 24.84
C THR A 237 24.08 8.26 26.25
N GLY A 238 22.76 8.14 26.40
CA GLY A 238 22.06 7.95 27.68
C GLY A 238 21.99 6.49 28.18
N VAL A 239 22.38 5.51 27.35
CA VAL A 239 22.34 4.08 27.75
C VAL A 239 23.38 3.80 28.83
N ALA A 240 22.94 3.15 29.92
CA ALA A 240 23.83 2.83 31.04
C ALA A 240 24.82 1.71 30.67
N ALA A 241 25.98 1.73 31.30
CA ALA A 241 27.01 0.68 31.11
C ALA A 241 26.43 -0.69 31.55
N GLY A 242 26.24 -1.60 30.60
CA GLY A 242 25.72 -2.97 30.84
C GLY A 242 24.39 -3.27 30.09
N GLU A 243 23.73 -2.30 29.48
CA GLU A 243 22.50 -2.47 28.70
C GLU A 243 22.82 -2.71 27.20
N HIS A 244 23.55 -3.78 26.90
CA HIS A 244 24.04 -4.08 25.55
C HIS A 244 22.91 -4.28 24.53
N GLU A 245 21.81 -4.92 24.93
CA GLU A 245 20.68 -5.19 24.04
C GLU A 245 19.98 -3.90 23.58
N GLN A 246 19.80 -2.94 24.48
CA GLN A 246 19.23 -1.62 24.15
C GLN A 246 20.15 -0.83 23.21
N LEU A 247 21.47 -0.91 23.43
CA LEU A 247 22.45 -0.25 22.59
C LEU A 247 22.44 -0.81 21.17
N GLU A 248 22.38 -2.13 20.99
CA GLU A 248 22.31 -2.78 19.68
C GLU A 248 21.09 -2.33 18.88
N ILE A 249 19.92 -2.22 19.52
CA ILE A 249 18.67 -1.74 18.88
C ILE A 249 18.84 -0.28 18.44
N LEU A 250 19.34 0.59 19.32
CA LEU A 250 19.55 2.00 19.00
C LEU A 250 20.60 2.22 17.90
N GLU A 251 21.64 1.39 17.86
CA GLU A 251 22.64 1.43 16.78
C GLU A 251 22.04 0.96 15.44
N ALA A 252 21.14 -0.03 15.45
CA ALA A 252 20.40 -0.44 14.26
C ALA A 252 19.52 0.72 13.75
N PHE A 253 18.77 1.40 14.63
CA PHE A 253 17.98 2.58 14.26
C PHE A 253 18.85 3.69 13.67
N ARG A 254 20.01 3.96 14.29
CA ARG A 254 20.97 4.94 13.79
C ARG A 254 21.50 4.57 12.40
N MET A 255 21.76 3.29 12.14
CA MET A 255 22.18 2.81 10.83
C MET A 255 21.09 3.04 9.77
N PHE A 256 19.84 2.75 10.06
CA PHE A 256 18.71 3.00 9.15
C PHE A 256 18.52 4.48 8.91
N ALA A 257 18.50 5.32 9.96
CA ALA A 257 18.34 6.77 9.86
C ALA A 257 19.46 7.46 9.04
N ASN A 258 20.62 6.83 8.90
CA ASN A 258 21.74 7.29 8.07
C ASN A 258 21.82 6.59 6.70
N SER A 259 20.87 5.74 6.35
CA SER A 259 20.86 5.03 5.07
C SER A 259 20.55 5.97 3.90
N ARG A 260 21.59 6.27 3.11
CA ARG A 260 21.44 7.10 1.90
C ARG A 260 20.51 6.47 0.86
N GLY A 261 20.49 5.15 0.77
CA GLY A 261 19.63 4.44 -0.17
C GLY A 261 18.15 4.57 0.16
N TRP A 262 17.80 4.51 1.46
CA TRP A 262 16.45 4.70 1.94
C TRP A 262 15.98 6.14 1.70
N MET A 263 16.76 7.13 2.13
CA MET A 263 16.46 8.56 1.90
C MET A 263 16.24 8.88 0.43
N ARG A 264 17.13 8.38 -0.45
CA ARG A 264 17.00 8.65 -1.89
C ARG A 264 15.69 8.11 -2.48
N ARG A 265 15.20 6.96 -2.02
CA ARG A 265 13.91 6.42 -2.50
C ARG A 265 12.74 7.27 -2.03
N ILE A 266 12.74 7.70 -0.76
CA ILE A 266 11.72 8.60 -0.22
C ILE A 266 11.72 9.94 -1.01
N GLU A 267 12.89 10.52 -1.30
CA GLU A 267 13.00 11.75 -2.09
C GLU A 267 12.47 11.58 -3.51
N ILE A 268 12.70 10.42 -4.16
CA ILE A 268 12.13 10.09 -5.48
C ILE A 268 10.60 10.05 -5.40
N ASP A 269 10.06 9.42 -4.36
CA ASP A 269 8.62 9.32 -4.15
C ASP A 269 7.98 10.71 -3.93
N ILE A 270 8.66 11.60 -3.22
CA ILE A 270 8.24 13.01 -3.07
C ILE A 270 8.30 13.75 -4.41
N ASP A 271 9.36 13.58 -5.21
CA ASP A 271 9.46 14.19 -6.54
C ASP A 271 8.33 13.77 -7.46
N GLN A 272 7.82 12.56 -7.27
CA GLN A 272 6.69 12.02 -8.02
C GLN A 272 5.33 12.44 -7.49
N GLY A 273 5.29 13.21 -6.40
CA GLY A 273 4.07 13.89 -5.91
C GLY A 273 3.51 13.36 -4.60
N LEU A 274 4.22 12.48 -3.87
CA LEU A 274 3.80 12.10 -2.53
C LEU A 274 4.22 13.13 -1.47
N SER A 275 3.40 13.26 -0.41
CA SER A 275 3.82 13.95 0.80
C SER A 275 4.96 13.19 1.49
N ALA A 276 5.72 13.83 2.37
CA ALA A 276 6.84 13.20 3.05
C ALA A 276 6.40 11.97 3.86
N GLU A 277 5.28 12.07 4.57
CA GLU A 277 4.70 10.98 5.34
C GLU A 277 4.26 9.79 4.45
N ALA A 278 3.62 10.09 3.32
CA ALA A 278 3.17 9.07 2.38
C ALA A 278 4.35 8.36 1.70
N ALA A 279 5.41 9.08 1.38
CA ALA A 279 6.62 8.52 0.80
C ALA A 279 7.36 7.58 1.79
N VAL A 280 7.43 7.96 3.08
CA VAL A 280 7.99 7.10 4.14
C VAL A 280 7.17 5.83 4.29
N GLU A 281 5.84 5.92 4.33
CA GLU A 281 4.97 4.74 4.47
C GLU A 281 5.07 3.81 3.26
N LYS A 282 5.10 4.36 2.04
CA LYS A 282 5.28 3.55 0.82
C LYS A 282 6.58 2.75 0.87
N GLU A 283 7.69 3.38 1.24
CA GLU A 283 8.97 2.69 1.38
C GLU A 283 8.95 1.66 2.52
N GLN A 284 8.28 1.94 3.64
CA GLN A 284 8.09 0.99 4.73
C GLN A 284 7.27 -0.22 4.27
N SER A 285 6.12 0.00 3.62
CA SER A 285 5.28 -1.08 3.07
C SER A 285 6.02 -1.94 2.06
N THR A 286 6.81 -1.32 1.19
CA THR A 286 7.65 -2.02 0.21
C THR A 286 8.73 -2.86 0.88
N ALA A 287 9.39 -2.33 1.90
CA ALA A 287 10.39 -3.07 2.67
C ALA A 287 9.75 -4.26 3.38
N ARG A 288 8.60 -4.07 4.03
CA ARG A 288 7.86 -5.16 4.68
C ARG A 288 7.46 -6.27 3.72
N ALA A 289 6.89 -5.92 2.56
CA ALA A 289 6.50 -6.90 1.55
C ALA A 289 7.69 -7.75 1.07
N ARG A 290 8.85 -7.12 0.87
CA ARG A 290 10.08 -7.82 0.48
C ARG A 290 10.59 -8.74 1.60
N MET A 291 10.64 -8.25 2.84
CA MET A 291 11.17 -9.01 3.98
C MET A 291 10.22 -10.14 4.41
N ALA A 292 8.92 -10.00 4.23
CA ALA A 292 7.94 -11.07 4.49
C ALA A 292 8.18 -12.32 3.60
N GLN A 293 8.82 -12.14 2.44
CA GLN A 293 9.19 -13.24 1.53
C GLN A 293 10.54 -13.90 1.89
N VAL A 294 11.30 -13.32 2.81
CA VAL A 294 12.60 -13.87 3.24
C VAL A 294 12.36 -14.94 4.30
N ALA A 295 13.00 -16.11 4.13
CA ALA A 295 12.86 -17.24 5.04
C ALA A 295 13.59 -17.02 6.40
N ASP A 296 14.45 -16.03 6.49
CA ASP A 296 15.30 -15.76 7.67
C ASP A 296 14.49 -15.08 8.79
N GLN A 297 14.41 -15.75 9.95
CA GLN A 297 13.71 -15.26 11.13
C GLN A 297 14.34 -13.96 11.67
N TYR A 298 15.67 -13.86 11.68
CA TYR A 298 16.38 -12.67 12.15
C TYR A 298 16.00 -11.42 11.35
N MET A 299 15.88 -11.55 10.03
CA MET A 299 15.47 -10.45 9.18
C MET A 299 14.00 -10.03 9.44
N ARG A 300 13.13 -10.97 9.77
CA ARG A 300 11.73 -10.66 10.11
C ARG A 300 11.61 -9.94 11.45
N ASP A 301 12.42 -10.29 12.42
CA ASP A 301 12.42 -9.62 13.72
C ASP A 301 12.87 -8.16 13.60
N ARG A 302 13.74 -7.84 12.63
CA ARG A 302 14.18 -6.47 12.32
C ARG A 302 13.13 -5.61 11.62
N LEU A 303 12.01 -6.19 11.15
CA LEU A 303 10.89 -5.41 10.61
C LEU A 303 10.26 -4.50 11.66
N HIS A 304 10.13 -4.98 12.90
CA HIS A 304 9.58 -4.17 13.98
C HIS A 304 10.44 -2.94 14.27
N ASP A 305 11.76 -3.07 14.16
CA ASP A 305 12.70 -1.96 14.33
C ASP A 305 12.49 -0.88 13.24
N LEU A 306 12.23 -1.31 11.99
CA LEU A 306 11.93 -0.38 10.89
C LEU A 306 10.60 0.32 11.08
N ASP A 307 9.59 -0.39 11.59
CA ASP A 307 8.28 0.18 11.86
C ASP A 307 8.34 1.26 12.93
N ASP A 308 9.03 1.01 14.03
CA ASP A 308 9.22 1.97 15.11
C ASP A 308 9.95 3.24 14.61
N LEU A 309 10.94 3.05 13.75
CA LEU A 309 11.69 4.17 13.16
C LEU A 309 10.82 5.01 12.23
N SER A 310 10.02 4.36 11.39
CA SER A 310 9.16 5.02 10.40
C SER A 310 8.00 5.79 11.03
N ASN A 311 7.56 5.37 12.22
CA ASN A 311 6.49 6.01 12.97
C ASN A 311 6.98 7.17 13.87
N ARG A 312 8.27 7.41 13.98
CA ARG A 312 8.88 8.52 14.72
C ARG A 312 9.12 9.75 13.86
#